data_9a288e578b41a629a2c65a43778fa41a
#
_entry.id   9a288e578b41a629a2c65a43778fa41a
#
_cell.length_a   1.000
_cell.length_b   1.000
_cell.length_c   1.000
_cell.angle_alpha   90.00
_cell.angle_beta   90.00
_cell.angle_gamma   90.00
#
_symmetry.space_group_name_H-M   'P 1'
#
loop_
_entity.id
_entity.type
_entity.pdbx_description
1 polymer ?
#
loop_
_entity_poly.entity_id
_entity_poly.type
_entity_poly.pdbx_seq_one_letter_code
_entity_poly.pdbx_strand_id
1 'polypeptide(L)'
;MPPLKMPLQPYKSTTAREHLGDYERSSQITVDIHGHIGVQEAADLVAKHLPADGHAGFKYAPPKTREINAKQNEDRKEALFGLDERIAEMDRMLVDVMAISPWPPQLYPPVEPTLGAEVSEIINNEIEKKCAEHPKRLVGLGAVPLQDADNAIKELDRILAKPCFKGIEIA
;
A
#
# COMPACT_ATOMS: atom_id res chain seq x y z
N MET A 1 -14.65 5.73 36.71
CA MET A 1 -14.83 4.56 35.85
C MET A 1 -13.50 3.85 35.73
N PRO A 2 -13.37 2.56 36.03
CA PRO A 2 -12.15 1.83 35.75
C PRO A 2 -11.93 1.75 34.24
N PRO A 3 -10.67 1.81 33.76
CA PRO A 3 -10.39 1.68 32.35
C PRO A 3 -10.85 0.30 31.86
N LEU A 4 -11.63 0.28 30.79
CA LEU A 4 -11.99 -0.95 30.06
C LEU A 4 -10.68 -1.61 29.63
N LYS A 5 -10.28 -2.67 30.33
CA LYS A 5 -9.26 -3.61 29.85
C LYS A 5 -9.86 -4.38 28.68
N MET A 6 -9.84 -3.80 27.50
CA MET A 6 -9.99 -4.62 26.30
C MET A 6 -8.76 -5.51 26.18
N PRO A 7 -8.91 -6.84 26.06
CA PRO A 7 -7.78 -7.68 25.73
C PRO A 7 -7.22 -7.16 24.40
N LEU A 8 -5.91 -6.92 24.36
CA LEU A 8 -5.22 -6.65 23.11
C LEU A 8 -5.46 -7.85 22.20
N GLN A 9 -6.43 -7.71 21.32
CA GLN A 9 -6.60 -8.66 20.22
C GLN A 9 -5.28 -8.69 19.46
N PRO A 10 -4.79 -9.89 19.05
CA PRO A 10 -3.69 -9.93 18.09
C PRO A 10 -4.07 -9.00 16.95
N TYR A 11 -3.15 -8.13 16.53
CA TYR A 11 -3.39 -7.16 15.49
C TYR A 11 -3.65 -7.93 14.20
N LYS A 12 -4.87 -8.32 13.99
CA LYS A 12 -5.35 -8.67 12.66
C LYS A 12 -5.50 -7.34 11.94
N SER A 13 -4.98 -7.25 10.71
CA SER A 13 -5.36 -6.24 9.75
C SER A 13 -6.83 -5.95 9.97
N THR A 14 -7.20 -4.69 10.04
CA THR A 14 -8.56 -4.24 10.34
C THR A 14 -9.56 -5.15 9.67
N THR A 15 -10.17 -6.05 10.44
CA THR A 15 -11.25 -6.89 9.94
C THR A 15 -12.31 -5.94 9.44
N ALA A 16 -12.65 -6.05 8.16
CA ALA A 16 -13.77 -5.35 7.58
C ALA A 16 -14.97 -5.46 8.53
N ARG A 17 -15.49 -4.32 8.95
CA ARG A 17 -16.71 -4.32 9.77
C ARG A 17 -17.86 -4.53 8.83
N GLU A 18 -18.63 -5.58 9.04
CA GLU A 18 -19.93 -5.71 8.40
C GLU A 18 -20.79 -4.49 8.77
N HIS A 19 -21.50 -3.96 7.79
CA HIS A 19 -22.53 -2.97 8.07
C HIS A 19 -23.58 -3.62 8.97
N LEU A 20 -23.72 -3.09 10.18
CA LEU A 20 -24.75 -3.54 11.12
C LEU A 20 -26.06 -2.82 10.77
N GLY A 21 -27.05 -3.56 10.27
CA GLY A 21 -28.42 -3.10 10.03
C GLY A 21 -28.88 -3.25 8.58
N ASP A 22 -30.17 -2.97 8.37
CA ASP A 22 -30.81 -2.94 7.04
C ASP A 22 -30.32 -1.68 6.28
N TYR A 23 -29.10 -1.74 5.73
CA TYR A 23 -28.56 -0.68 4.91
C TYR A 23 -29.03 -0.91 3.47
N GLU A 24 -30.03 -0.15 3.04
CA GLU A 24 -30.32 -0.04 1.61
C GLU A 24 -29.15 0.68 0.95
N ARG A 25 -28.40 -0.05 0.12
CA ARG A 25 -27.29 0.50 -0.66
C ARG A 25 -27.79 1.67 -1.48
N SER A 26 -27.26 2.86 -1.25
CA SER A 26 -27.57 4.03 -2.09
C SER A 26 -27.14 3.74 -3.54
N SER A 27 -27.74 4.44 -4.51
CA SER A 27 -27.30 4.40 -5.91
C SER A 27 -25.92 5.05 -6.12
N GLN A 28 -25.30 5.55 -5.05
CA GLN A 28 -24.00 6.21 -5.08
C GLN A 28 -22.88 5.18 -4.96
N ILE A 29 -21.79 5.44 -5.69
CA ILE A 29 -20.56 4.65 -5.64
C ILE A 29 -19.78 5.02 -4.37
N THR A 30 -19.40 4.00 -3.59
CA THR A 30 -18.49 4.15 -2.43
C THR A 30 -17.05 3.94 -2.90
N VAL A 31 -16.22 4.96 -2.70
CA VAL A 31 -14.81 4.91 -3.07
C VAL A 31 -13.93 4.98 -1.81
N ASP A 32 -13.08 4.00 -1.61
CA ASP A 32 -11.99 4.05 -0.64
C ASP A 32 -10.74 4.61 -1.33
N ILE A 33 -10.25 5.75 -0.86
CA ILE A 33 -9.09 6.44 -1.45
C ILE A 33 -7.76 6.10 -0.77
N HIS A 34 -7.73 5.19 0.19
CA HIS A 34 -6.55 4.90 1.01
C HIS A 34 -6.31 3.40 1.20
N GLY A 35 -5.83 2.73 0.16
CA GLY A 35 -5.49 1.32 0.19
C GLY A 35 -4.04 1.06 -0.21
N HIS A 36 -3.16 0.67 0.74
CA HIS A 36 -1.77 0.36 0.41
C HIS A 36 -1.60 -1.08 -0.08
N ILE A 37 -0.66 -1.26 -1.03
CA ILE A 37 -0.17 -2.57 -1.44
C ILE A 37 1.35 -2.65 -1.30
N GLY A 38 1.85 -3.83 -0.94
CA GLY A 38 3.26 -4.17 -0.98
C GLY A 38 3.64 -4.81 -2.31
N VAL A 39 4.87 -4.57 -2.76
CA VAL A 39 5.46 -5.16 -3.96
C VAL A 39 6.72 -5.92 -3.57
N GLN A 40 6.66 -7.25 -3.63
CA GLN A 40 7.75 -8.11 -3.14
C GLN A 40 9.02 -7.92 -3.96
N GLU A 41 8.91 -7.81 -5.29
CA GLU A 41 10.06 -7.61 -6.18
C GLU A 41 10.82 -6.33 -5.85
N ALA A 42 10.10 -5.23 -5.56
CA ALA A 42 10.70 -3.97 -5.14
C ALA A 42 11.43 -4.10 -3.78
N ALA A 43 10.82 -4.82 -2.82
CA ALA A 43 11.45 -5.09 -1.53
C ALA A 43 12.73 -5.92 -1.67
N ASP A 44 12.70 -6.97 -2.50
CA ASP A 44 13.84 -7.86 -2.74
C ASP A 44 14.99 -7.14 -3.47
N LEU A 45 14.67 -6.23 -4.38
CA LEU A 45 15.66 -5.41 -5.06
C LEU A 45 16.34 -4.46 -4.06
N VAL A 46 15.58 -3.70 -3.28
CA VAL A 46 16.12 -2.73 -2.32
C VAL A 46 16.91 -3.41 -1.20
N ALA A 47 16.51 -4.60 -0.76
CA ALA A 47 17.23 -5.36 0.28
C ALA A 47 18.68 -5.69 -0.10
N LYS A 48 19.02 -5.69 -1.38
CA LYS A 48 20.40 -5.90 -1.87
C LYS A 48 21.30 -4.65 -1.73
N HIS A 49 20.67 -3.48 -1.57
CA HIS A 49 21.35 -2.18 -1.60
C HIS A 49 21.26 -1.43 -0.27
N LEU A 50 20.22 -1.66 0.52
CA LEU A 50 20.03 -1.04 1.82
C LEU A 50 20.12 -2.08 2.94
N PRO A 51 20.79 -1.77 4.06
CA PRO A 51 20.72 -2.58 5.26
C PRO A 51 19.27 -2.63 5.78
N ALA A 52 18.92 -3.69 6.52
CA ALA A 52 17.58 -3.92 7.04
C ALA A 52 17.04 -2.74 7.90
N ASP A 53 17.91 -1.94 8.48
CA ASP A 53 17.59 -0.73 9.25
C ASP A 53 17.82 0.58 8.47
N GLY A 54 18.09 0.49 7.16
CA GLY A 54 18.36 1.65 6.31
C GLY A 54 17.19 2.61 6.16
N HIS A 55 15.96 2.13 6.36
CA HIS A 55 14.79 2.99 6.39
C HIS A 55 14.70 3.77 7.71
N ALA A 56 14.50 5.09 7.64
CA ALA A 56 14.50 5.97 8.82
C ALA A 56 13.54 5.51 9.93
N GLY A 57 12.36 5.00 9.58
CA GLY A 57 11.38 4.47 10.54
C GLY A 57 11.88 3.26 11.34
N PHE A 58 12.83 2.48 10.80
CA PHE A 58 13.45 1.37 11.52
C PHE A 58 14.73 1.78 12.24
N LYS A 59 15.53 2.66 11.62
CA LYS A 59 16.83 3.10 12.16
C LYS A 59 16.72 3.69 13.54
N TYR A 60 15.70 4.50 13.78
CA TYR A 60 15.50 5.22 15.05
C TYR A 60 14.48 4.55 15.98
N ALA A 61 13.85 3.46 15.57
CA ALA A 61 12.88 2.77 16.41
C ALA A 61 13.57 2.03 17.57
N PRO A 62 13.05 2.14 18.82
CA PRO A 62 13.50 1.31 19.94
C PRO A 62 13.35 -0.19 19.65
N PRO A 63 14.15 -1.07 20.29
CA PRO A 63 14.12 -2.51 20.04
C PRO A 63 12.71 -3.11 20.16
N LYS A 64 11.96 -2.73 21.17
CA LYS A 64 10.58 -3.21 21.36
C LYS A 64 9.63 -2.80 20.24
N THR A 65 9.78 -1.59 19.72
CA THR A 65 9.02 -1.11 18.56
C THR A 65 9.37 -1.90 17.31
N ARG A 66 10.65 -2.21 17.10
CA ARG A 66 11.09 -3.05 15.95
C ARG A 66 10.47 -4.45 16.01
N GLU A 67 10.47 -5.08 17.18
CA GLU A 67 9.84 -6.40 17.42
C GLU A 67 8.34 -6.35 17.07
N ILE A 68 7.62 -5.34 17.58
CA ILE A 68 6.20 -5.17 17.33
C ILE A 68 5.93 -4.93 15.83
N ASN A 69 6.70 -4.05 15.19
CA ASN A 69 6.56 -3.74 13.77
C ASN A 69 6.82 -4.99 12.90
N ALA A 70 7.86 -5.76 13.21
CA ALA A 70 8.17 -7.00 12.50
C ALA A 70 7.01 -7.99 12.59
N LYS A 71 6.45 -8.19 13.78
CA LYS A 71 5.25 -9.02 13.96
C LYS A 71 4.05 -8.49 13.20
N GLN A 72 3.77 -7.20 13.25
CA GLN A 72 2.65 -6.59 12.53
C GLN A 72 2.80 -6.70 11.01
N ASN A 73 4.02 -6.61 10.49
CA ASN A 73 4.28 -6.78 9.06
C ASN A 73 4.03 -8.21 8.62
N GLU A 74 4.44 -9.20 9.43
CA GLU A 74 4.15 -10.62 9.15
C GLU A 74 2.65 -10.89 9.22
N ASP A 75 1.97 -10.42 10.27
CA ASP A 75 0.52 -10.61 10.46
C ASP A 75 -0.31 -9.98 9.32
N ARG A 76 0.22 -8.96 8.62
CA ARG A 76 -0.46 -8.23 7.52
C ARG A 76 0.02 -8.61 6.12
N LYS A 77 0.93 -9.56 6.01
CA LYS A 77 1.57 -9.89 4.74
C LYS A 77 0.56 -10.21 3.64
N GLU A 78 -0.40 -11.09 3.92
CA GLU A 78 -1.46 -11.45 2.96
C GLU A 78 -2.30 -10.23 2.54
N ALA A 79 -2.69 -9.38 3.50
CA ALA A 79 -3.48 -8.19 3.22
C ALA A 79 -2.70 -7.13 2.42
N LEU A 80 -1.36 -7.07 2.57
CA LEU A 80 -0.52 -6.12 1.84
C LEU A 80 -0.18 -6.59 0.43
N PHE A 81 0.10 -7.88 0.23
CA PHE A 81 0.59 -8.41 -1.04
C PHE A 81 -0.48 -9.13 -1.85
N GLY A 82 -1.53 -9.67 -1.19
CA GLY A 82 -2.64 -10.36 -1.82
C GLY A 82 -3.76 -9.43 -2.32
N LEU A 83 -4.59 -9.95 -3.21
CA LEU A 83 -5.78 -9.25 -3.72
C LEU A 83 -7.10 -9.92 -3.33
N ASP A 84 -7.14 -11.24 -3.25
CA ASP A 84 -8.41 -11.97 -3.06
C ASP A 84 -9.10 -11.60 -1.76
N GLU A 85 -8.36 -11.56 -0.65
CA GLU A 85 -8.89 -11.12 0.65
C GLU A 85 -9.34 -9.66 0.59
N ARG A 86 -8.59 -8.78 -0.08
CA ARG A 86 -8.92 -7.36 -0.23
C ARG A 86 -10.26 -7.16 -0.96
N ILE A 87 -10.46 -7.85 -2.07
CA ILE A 87 -11.72 -7.76 -2.83
C ILE A 87 -12.89 -8.28 -1.99
N ALA A 88 -12.71 -9.39 -1.28
CA ALA A 88 -13.73 -9.92 -0.38
C ALA A 88 -14.05 -8.95 0.78
N GLU A 89 -13.04 -8.26 1.32
CA GLU A 89 -13.25 -7.23 2.35
C GLU A 89 -13.98 -6.00 1.80
N MET A 90 -13.64 -5.54 0.60
CA MET A 90 -14.37 -4.47 -0.07
C MET A 90 -15.86 -4.82 -0.22
N ASP A 91 -16.16 -6.07 -0.58
CA ASP A 91 -17.56 -6.52 -0.70
C ASP A 91 -18.30 -6.48 0.65
N ARG A 92 -17.65 -6.95 1.72
CA ARG A 92 -18.21 -6.87 3.09
C ARG A 92 -18.41 -5.45 3.58
N MET A 93 -17.52 -4.52 3.19
CA MET A 93 -17.60 -3.10 3.56
C MET A 93 -18.50 -2.27 2.62
N LEU A 94 -19.04 -2.86 1.57
CA LEU A 94 -19.78 -2.17 0.52
C LEU A 94 -18.95 -1.08 -0.18
N VAL A 95 -17.66 -1.31 -0.33
CA VAL A 95 -16.74 -0.45 -1.10
C VAL A 95 -16.76 -0.90 -2.57
N ASP A 96 -17.15 0.00 -3.46
CA ASP A 96 -17.23 -0.29 -4.89
C ASP A 96 -15.87 -0.23 -5.57
N VAL A 97 -15.10 0.82 -5.27
CA VAL A 97 -13.80 1.08 -5.87
C VAL A 97 -12.79 1.44 -4.77
N MET A 98 -11.59 0.90 -4.87
CA MET A 98 -10.47 1.26 -4.00
C MET A 98 -9.33 1.84 -4.83
N ALA A 99 -8.75 2.95 -4.36
CA ALA A 99 -7.47 3.43 -4.85
C ALA A 99 -6.36 2.69 -4.13
N ILE A 100 -5.58 1.90 -4.89
CA ILE A 100 -4.41 1.20 -4.36
C ILE A 100 -3.15 2.02 -4.62
N SER A 101 -2.32 2.14 -3.61
CA SER A 101 -1.09 2.94 -3.63
C SER A 101 0.09 2.14 -3.06
N PRO A 102 1.34 2.57 -3.31
CA PRO A 102 2.50 1.93 -2.71
C PRO A 102 2.42 1.93 -1.18
N TRP A 103 2.84 0.85 -0.56
CA TRP A 103 3.04 0.85 0.89
C TRP A 103 4.15 1.88 1.25
N PRO A 104 3.89 2.89 2.13
CA PRO A 104 4.82 3.99 2.37
C PRO A 104 6.28 3.59 2.66
N PRO A 105 6.58 2.50 3.40
CA PRO A 105 7.95 2.02 3.54
C PRO A 105 8.63 1.63 2.22
N GLN A 106 7.89 1.42 1.13
CA GLN A 106 8.41 1.08 -0.19
C GLN A 106 8.59 2.29 -1.13
N LEU A 107 8.40 3.52 -0.66
CA LEU A 107 8.76 4.71 -1.43
C LEU A 107 10.27 5.01 -1.45
N TYR A 108 11.03 4.38 -0.57
CA TYR A 108 12.50 4.31 -0.56
C TYR A 108 13.25 5.63 -0.81
N PRO A 109 12.97 6.75 -0.11
CA PRO A 109 13.68 8.01 -0.33
C PRO A 109 15.21 7.94 -0.21
N PRO A 110 15.81 7.06 0.64
CA PRO A 110 17.25 7.02 0.83
C PRO A 110 18.04 6.24 -0.23
N VAL A 111 17.39 5.68 -1.26
CA VAL A 111 18.12 4.97 -2.32
C VAL A 111 18.69 5.94 -3.37
N GLU A 112 19.73 5.50 -4.08
CA GLU A 112 20.29 6.25 -5.21
C GLU A 112 19.27 6.50 -6.31
N PRO A 113 19.32 7.63 -7.03
CA PRO A 113 18.31 8.03 -8.01
C PRO A 113 18.01 6.98 -9.08
N THR A 114 19.03 6.28 -9.59
CA THR A 114 18.85 5.22 -10.59
C THR A 114 18.07 4.04 -10.03
N LEU A 115 18.40 3.61 -8.81
CA LEU A 115 17.67 2.55 -8.13
C LEU A 115 16.25 3.00 -7.77
N GLY A 116 16.08 4.27 -7.36
CA GLY A 116 14.76 4.85 -7.11
C GLY A 116 13.85 4.82 -8.32
N ALA A 117 14.39 5.09 -9.51
CA ALA A 117 13.66 5.02 -10.77
C ALA A 117 13.23 3.57 -11.08
N GLU A 118 14.14 2.61 -10.98
CA GLU A 118 13.86 1.18 -11.21
C GLU A 118 12.80 0.66 -10.25
N VAL A 119 12.93 0.97 -8.97
CA VAL A 119 11.97 0.56 -7.93
C VAL A 119 10.58 1.18 -8.17
N SER A 120 10.50 2.47 -8.54
CA SER A 120 9.23 3.12 -8.85
C SER A 120 8.56 2.45 -10.05
N GLU A 121 9.30 2.10 -11.08
CA GLU A 121 8.78 1.39 -12.26
C GLU A 121 8.24 0.00 -11.89
N ILE A 122 8.97 -0.79 -11.09
CA ILE A 122 8.53 -2.10 -10.61
C ILE A 122 7.22 -1.98 -9.82
N ILE A 123 7.14 -1.04 -8.89
CA ILE A 123 5.95 -0.79 -8.08
C ILE A 123 4.75 -0.43 -8.97
N ASN A 124 4.93 0.50 -9.89
CA ASN A 124 3.86 0.95 -10.78
C ASN A 124 3.40 -0.15 -11.75
N ASN A 125 4.30 -0.98 -12.24
CA ASN A 125 3.96 -2.11 -13.08
C ASN A 125 3.09 -3.15 -12.32
N GLU A 126 3.39 -3.41 -11.05
CA GLU A 126 2.55 -4.30 -10.23
C GLU A 126 1.18 -3.67 -9.90
N ILE A 127 1.13 -2.36 -9.62
CA ILE A 127 -0.15 -1.63 -9.45
C ILE A 127 -1.00 -1.74 -10.72
N GLU A 128 -0.41 -1.50 -11.90
CA GLU A 128 -1.10 -1.61 -13.18
C GLU A 128 -1.68 -3.02 -13.38
N LYS A 129 -0.87 -4.04 -13.13
CA LYS A 129 -1.28 -5.45 -13.24
C LYS A 129 -2.47 -5.74 -12.33
N LYS A 130 -2.41 -5.35 -11.05
CA LYS A 130 -3.51 -5.54 -10.09
C LYS A 130 -4.78 -4.79 -10.51
N CYS A 131 -4.65 -3.58 -11.03
CA CYS A 131 -5.80 -2.86 -11.60
C CYS A 131 -6.39 -3.56 -12.82
N ALA A 132 -5.56 -4.17 -13.67
CA ALA A 132 -6.01 -4.92 -14.83
C ALA A 132 -6.75 -6.21 -14.45
N GLU A 133 -6.40 -6.86 -13.35
CA GLU A 133 -7.10 -8.02 -12.81
C GLU A 133 -8.52 -7.65 -12.29
N HIS A 134 -8.68 -6.43 -11.76
CA HIS A 134 -9.96 -5.94 -11.22
C HIS A 134 -10.33 -4.53 -11.73
N PRO A 135 -10.53 -4.33 -13.05
CA PRO A 135 -10.59 -2.98 -13.66
C PRO A 135 -11.81 -2.14 -13.25
N LYS A 136 -12.82 -2.75 -12.64
CA LYS A 136 -14.00 -2.05 -12.11
C LYS A 136 -13.93 -1.80 -10.60
N ARG A 137 -12.94 -2.37 -9.93
CA ARG A 137 -12.81 -2.35 -8.48
C ARG A 137 -11.58 -1.60 -8.01
N LEU A 138 -10.51 -1.54 -8.81
CA LEU A 138 -9.25 -0.93 -8.42
C LEU A 138 -8.85 0.18 -9.38
N VAL A 139 -8.30 1.25 -8.82
CA VAL A 139 -7.56 2.30 -9.52
C VAL A 139 -6.22 2.49 -8.84
N GLY A 140 -5.21 2.96 -9.59
CA GLY A 140 -3.84 3.11 -9.08
C GLY A 140 -3.52 4.56 -8.68
N LEU A 141 -2.79 4.70 -7.58
CA LEU A 141 -1.95 5.85 -7.28
C LEU A 141 -0.49 5.36 -7.36
N GLY A 142 0.30 5.95 -8.25
CA GLY A 142 1.66 5.47 -8.52
C GLY A 142 2.72 6.06 -7.59
N ALA A 143 3.94 5.54 -7.71
CA ALA A 143 5.15 6.08 -7.11
C ALA A 143 5.98 6.85 -8.16
N VAL A 144 6.69 7.88 -7.73
CA VAL A 144 7.70 8.56 -8.53
C VAL A 144 9.00 8.71 -7.74
N PRO A 145 10.18 8.60 -8.40
CA PRO A 145 11.47 8.69 -7.71
C PRO A 145 11.83 10.16 -7.41
N LEU A 146 11.38 10.68 -6.28
CA LEU A 146 11.59 12.08 -5.87
C LEU A 146 13.07 12.45 -5.62
N GLN A 147 13.99 11.48 -5.68
CA GLN A 147 15.44 11.72 -5.60
C GLN A 147 16.00 12.45 -6.82
N ASP A 148 15.31 12.38 -7.97
CA ASP A 148 15.72 13.00 -9.22
C ASP A 148 14.50 13.49 -9.99
N ALA A 149 14.49 14.78 -10.32
CA ALA A 149 13.32 15.44 -10.92
C ALA A 149 13.02 14.93 -12.34
N ASP A 150 14.05 14.67 -13.14
CA ASP A 150 13.88 14.22 -14.53
C ASP A 150 13.31 12.79 -14.56
N ASN A 151 13.80 11.90 -13.71
CA ASN A 151 13.27 10.56 -13.56
C ASN A 151 11.84 10.58 -13.00
N ALA A 152 11.55 11.47 -12.05
CA ALA A 152 10.20 11.63 -11.50
C ALA A 152 9.19 12.08 -12.57
N ILE A 153 9.54 13.07 -13.40
CA ILE A 153 8.70 13.56 -14.49
C ILE A 153 8.49 12.44 -15.52
N LYS A 154 9.55 11.77 -15.93
CA LYS A 154 9.48 10.67 -16.91
C LYS A 154 8.54 9.55 -16.43
N GLU A 155 8.66 9.14 -15.18
CA GLU A 155 7.82 8.09 -14.62
C GLU A 155 6.37 8.55 -14.45
N LEU A 156 6.16 9.81 -14.03
CA LEU A 156 4.83 10.40 -13.95
C LEU A 156 4.13 10.39 -15.31
N ASP A 157 4.80 10.85 -16.38
CA ASP A 157 4.27 10.85 -17.74
C ASP A 157 3.93 9.41 -18.18
N ARG A 158 4.79 8.44 -17.85
CA ARG A 158 4.58 7.03 -18.20
C ARG A 158 3.32 6.45 -17.57
N ILE A 159 3.10 6.69 -16.28
CA ILE A 159 1.95 6.12 -15.58
C ILE A 159 0.64 6.86 -15.89
N LEU A 160 0.67 8.20 -16.06
CA LEU A 160 -0.52 8.97 -16.38
C LEU A 160 -1.05 8.70 -17.81
N ALA A 161 -0.23 8.17 -18.71
CA ALA A 161 -0.67 7.65 -19.99
C ALA A 161 -1.55 6.39 -19.87
N LYS A 162 -1.59 5.74 -18.70
CA LYS A 162 -2.31 4.48 -18.43
C LYS A 162 -3.63 4.78 -17.72
N PRO A 163 -4.79 4.31 -18.24
CA PRO A 163 -6.11 4.70 -17.72
C PRO A 163 -6.38 4.32 -16.25
N CYS A 164 -5.70 3.30 -15.72
CA CYS A 164 -5.91 2.84 -14.35
C CYS A 164 -5.34 3.82 -13.31
N PHE A 165 -4.28 4.58 -13.63
CA PHE A 165 -3.71 5.54 -12.70
C PHE A 165 -4.54 6.82 -12.61
N LYS A 166 -4.73 7.32 -11.38
CA LYS A 166 -5.50 8.53 -11.08
C LYS A 166 -4.66 9.59 -10.37
N GLY A 167 -3.41 9.30 -10.07
CA GLY A 167 -2.47 10.19 -9.41
C GLY A 167 -1.26 9.43 -8.88
N ILE A 168 -0.57 10.06 -7.95
CA ILE A 168 0.60 9.51 -7.25
C ILE A 168 0.44 9.64 -5.75
N GLU A 169 1.16 8.78 -5.01
CA GLU A 169 1.37 8.92 -3.57
C GLU A 169 2.78 9.45 -3.30
N ILE A 170 2.85 10.41 -2.39
CA ILE A 170 4.10 11.03 -1.91
C ILE A 170 4.13 10.88 -0.39
N ALA A 171 5.25 10.41 0.18
CA ALA A 171 5.51 10.28 1.62
C ALA A 171 6.80 11.00 2.02
#